data_adbfdff4870d0c1c0f4edbc1205fa83d
#
_entry.id   adbfdff4870d0c1c0f4edbc1205fa83d
#
_cell.length_a   1.000
_cell.length_b   1.000
_cell.length_c   1.000
_cell.angle_alpha   90.00
_cell.angle_beta   90.00
_cell.angle_gamma   90.00
#
_symmetry.space_group_name_H-M   'P 1'
#
loop_
_entity.id
_entity.type
_entity.pdbx_description
1 polymer ?
#
loop_
_entity_poly.entity_id
_entity_poly.type
_entity_poly.pdbx_seq_one_letter_code
_entity_poly.pdbx_strand_id
1 'polypeptide(L)'
;MTNFMDKRYSRRRFIKSAALTAAGLSLGPYINLGKAHASEPMKRVMGRLDFEVTTLGLGGQASLQWTPVDVDPIKIILKAFDSEVNYFDTSNVYGPSQSYYSKAFRQLNLIPGQPGYNERLRRSIFLTSKTALRFGKGGWQKPGLINVSNGTGRHAADDLRRTLSLVFGDGQGSYPKGAYLDMVLMHSISGMPDVDAVYEGYESTDPRAETIGALAALIDFRDGTNLTGLNPGEEKLIRHIGFSGHASPPVMIEMIQRDSRRILEGMLVAINANDRNYFNMQYNVIPVAEANNMGVIAMKVFADGAMYAKAATWTSIPDMVVLGVGSDILPSRRLIEYSLTTPGIHTAIIGIGHIDDDAAACQLKQNLLAAQIKPDALSVSDRRDIEKLALTAKEGKTNYFQNPI
;
A
#
# COMPACT_ATOMS: atom_id res chain seq x y z
N MET A 1 12.57 -9.39 -48.01
CA MET A 1 12.83 -7.99 -47.64
C MET A 1 11.50 -7.33 -47.37
N THR A 2 11.06 -7.27 -46.17
CA THR A 2 9.92 -6.42 -45.72
C THR A 2 10.14 -6.06 -44.29
N ASN A 3 10.38 -4.77 -44.08
CA ASN A 3 10.65 -4.13 -42.80
C ASN A 3 9.46 -4.27 -41.83
N PHE A 4 9.67 -4.89 -40.70
CA PHE A 4 8.79 -4.72 -39.53
C PHE A 4 9.17 -3.46 -38.80
N MET A 5 8.35 -2.44 -38.94
CA MET A 5 8.45 -1.18 -38.21
C MET A 5 8.20 -1.39 -36.72
N ASP A 6 9.17 -0.98 -35.96
CA ASP A 6 9.19 -0.77 -34.51
C ASP A 6 8.02 0.14 -34.09
N LYS A 7 6.95 -0.45 -33.53
CA LYS A 7 5.85 0.31 -32.94
C LYS A 7 6.24 0.74 -31.54
N ARG A 8 6.97 1.82 -31.44
CA ARG A 8 7.17 2.53 -30.17
C ARG A 8 5.82 3.02 -29.65
N TYR A 9 5.30 2.42 -28.60
CA TYR A 9 4.18 2.95 -27.84
C TYR A 9 4.59 4.26 -27.20
N SER A 10 4.28 5.36 -27.83
CA SER A 10 4.48 6.71 -27.29
C SER A 10 3.27 7.09 -26.45
N ARG A 11 3.49 7.43 -25.17
CA ARG A 11 2.49 7.98 -24.23
C ARG A 11 1.62 9.10 -24.84
N ARG A 12 2.14 9.85 -25.82
CA ARG A 12 1.43 10.95 -26.50
C ARG A 12 0.36 10.51 -27.50
N ARG A 13 0.34 9.29 -27.99
CA ARG A 13 -0.67 8.81 -28.96
C ARG A 13 -1.95 8.30 -28.31
N PHE A 14 -1.89 7.80 -27.11
CA PHE A 14 -3.08 7.35 -26.36
C PHE A 14 -4.00 8.53 -25.97
N ILE A 15 -3.43 9.72 -25.71
CA ILE A 15 -4.16 10.93 -25.33
C ILE A 15 -4.99 11.54 -26.48
N LYS A 16 -4.71 11.21 -27.73
CA LYS A 16 -5.42 11.79 -28.89
C LYS A 16 -6.71 11.09 -29.31
N SER A 17 -7.01 9.92 -28.78
CA SER A 17 -8.19 9.15 -29.17
C SER A 17 -9.43 9.32 -28.28
N ALA A 18 -9.33 10.05 -27.17
CA ALA A 18 -10.40 10.25 -26.19
C ALA A 18 -11.13 11.60 -26.30
N ALA A 19 -10.94 12.34 -27.39
CA ALA A 19 -11.59 13.64 -27.58
C ALA A 19 -12.62 13.57 -28.71
N LEU A 20 -13.82 13.05 -28.43
CA LEU A 20 -15.07 13.36 -29.18
C LEU A 20 -16.23 12.59 -28.57
N THR A 21 -16.94 13.21 -27.66
CA THR A 21 -18.41 13.28 -27.56
C THR A 21 -18.80 13.89 -26.22
N ALA A 22 -19.12 15.17 -26.24
CA ALA A 22 -19.84 15.83 -25.16
C ALA A 22 -21.12 16.42 -25.74
N ALA A 23 -22.24 15.84 -25.43
CA ALA A 23 -23.55 16.45 -25.59
C ALA A 23 -24.24 16.54 -24.22
N GLY A 24 -24.43 17.73 -23.81
CA GLY A 24 -25.25 18.42 -22.87
C GLY A 24 -26.07 17.68 -21.81
N LEU A 25 -25.80 18.04 -20.56
CA LEU A 25 -26.83 18.18 -19.51
C LEU A 25 -26.38 19.29 -18.55
N SER A 26 -27.24 20.27 -18.37
CA SER A 26 -27.05 21.45 -17.54
C SER A 26 -27.02 21.07 -16.07
N LEU A 27 -25.89 21.34 -15.40
CA LEU A 27 -25.77 21.32 -13.95
C LEU A 27 -25.24 22.70 -13.50
N GLY A 28 -25.80 23.17 -12.39
CA GLY A 28 -25.68 24.51 -11.85
C GLY A 28 -24.27 25.08 -11.62
N PRO A 29 -24.14 26.31 -11.10
CA PRO A 29 -23.08 27.27 -11.42
C PRO A 29 -21.75 27.11 -10.68
N TYR A 30 -21.19 25.91 -10.57
CA TYR A 30 -19.86 25.68 -9.93
C TYR A 30 -18.94 24.71 -10.67
N ILE A 31 -19.07 24.59 -12.00
CA ILE A 31 -18.08 23.81 -12.74
C ILE A 31 -17.50 24.67 -13.85
N ASN A 32 -16.38 25.32 -13.54
CA ASN A 32 -15.52 25.87 -14.57
C ASN A 32 -14.71 24.68 -15.15
N LEU A 33 -15.31 23.95 -16.09
CA LEU A 33 -14.65 22.89 -16.84
C LEU A 33 -13.75 23.54 -17.91
N GLY A 34 -12.63 24.13 -17.50
CA GLY A 34 -11.49 24.28 -18.38
C GLY A 34 -11.14 22.88 -18.92
N LYS A 35 -10.88 22.78 -20.23
CA LYS A 35 -10.49 21.54 -20.92
C LYS A 35 -9.49 20.78 -20.08
N ALA A 36 -9.94 19.74 -19.38
CA ALA A 36 -9.08 18.86 -18.59
C ALA A 36 -8.25 18.05 -19.60
N HIS A 37 -7.02 18.46 -19.84
CA HIS A 37 -5.98 17.48 -20.09
C HIS A 37 -6.07 16.52 -18.91
N ALA A 38 -6.11 15.21 -19.16
CA ALA A 38 -5.94 14.23 -18.11
C ALA A 38 -4.59 14.56 -17.46
N SER A 39 -4.64 15.28 -16.34
CA SER A 39 -3.44 15.70 -15.64
C SER A 39 -2.78 14.43 -15.08
N GLU A 40 -1.46 14.34 -15.27
CA GLU A 40 -0.68 13.27 -14.62
C GLU A 40 -1.08 13.20 -13.15
N PRO A 41 -1.15 11.98 -12.54
CA PRO A 41 -1.44 11.85 -11.12
C PRO A 41 -0.49 12.72 -10.30
N MET A 42 -1.02 13.42 -9.30
CA MET A 42 -0.20 14.19 -8.37
C MET A 42 0.78 13.25 -7.66
N LYS A 43 2.02 13.72 -7.48
CA LYS A 43 3.07 12.97 -6.80
C LYS A 43 3.61 13.75 -5.61
N ARG A 44 4.17 13.03 -4.63
CA ARG A 44 4.87 13.57 -3.47
C ARG A 44 6.18 12.82 -3.28
N VAL A 45 7.23 13.52 -2.85
CA VAL A 45 8.47 12.88 -2.43
C VAL A 45 8.21 12.09 -1.17
N MET A 46 8.52 10.80 -1.17
CA MET A 46 8.15 9.86 -0.11
C MET A 46 9.21 9.81 1.00
N GLY A 47 9.28 10.88 1.79
CA GLY A 47 10.27 11.00 2.86
C GLY A 47 11.70 10.85 2.32
N ARG A 48 12.54 10.03 3.01
CA ARG A 48 13.93 9.74 2.60
C ARG A 48 14.08 8.56 1.64
N LEU A 49 12.98 8.05 1.08
CA LEU A 49 12.99 6.92 0.14
C LEU A 49 13.45 7.30 -1.27
N ASP A 50 13.69 8.57 -1.54
CA ASP A 50 14.10 9.11 -2.85
C ASP A 50 13.19 8.63 -4.00
N PHE A 51 11.89 8.60 -3.75
CA PHE A 51 10.88 8.18 -4.71
C PHE A 51 9.70 9.15 -4.72
N GLU A 52 9.31 9.60 -5.91
CA GLU A 52 8.09 10.38 -6.12
C GLU A 52 6.89 9.45 -6.28
N VAL A 53 6.13 9.30 -5.19
CA VAL A 53 4.95 8.43 -5.15
C VAL A 53 3.69 9.17 -5.60
N THR A 54 2.84 8.50 -6.38
CA THR A 54 1.49 9.02 -6.66
C THR A 54 0.67 9.10 -5.38
N THR A 55 -0.10 10.17 -5.20
CA THR A 55 -0.95 10.36 -4.01
C THR A 55 -2.01 9.27 -3.81
N LEU A 56 -2.36 8.56 -4.89
CA LEU A 56 -3.17 7.33 -4.83
C LEU A 56 -2.29 6.12 -5.13
N GLY A 57 -2.34 5.11 -4.26
CA GLY A 57 -1.76 3.78 -4.45
C GLY A 57 -2.84 2.69 -4.55
N LEU A 58 -2.51 1.57 -5.17
CA LEU A 58 -3.38 0.40 -5.25
C LEU A 58 -3.23 -0.46 -3.99
N GLY A 59 -4.32 -0.59 -3.20
CA GLY A 59 -4.39 -1.46 -2.04
C GLY A 59 -4.59 -2.93 -2.45
N GLY A 60 -3.69 -3.80 -2.03
CA GLY A 60 -3.67 -5.20 -2.45
C GLY A 60 -4.68 -6.11 -1.74
N GLN A 61 -5.19 -5.73 -0.59
CA GLN A 61 -6.17 -6.54 0.14
C GLN A 61 -7.56 -6.43 -0.50
N ALA A 62 -8.18 -5.28 -0.42
CA ALA A 62 -9.54 -5.08 -0.89
C ALA A 62 -9.70 -5.19 -2.41
N SER A 63 -8.66 -4.83 -3.18
CA SER A 63 -8.72 -4.93 -4.64
C SER A 63 -8.46 -6.34 -5.16
N LEU A 64 -7.55 -7.08 -4.51
CA LEU A 64 -6.96 -8.29 -5.09
C LEU A 64 -7.23 -9.55 -4.26
N GLN A 65 -7.29 -9.44 -2.93
CA GLN A 65 -7.68 -10.58 -2.09
C GLN A 65 -9.20 -10.80 -2.13
N TRP A 66 -9.96 -9.71 -2.11
CA TRP A 66 -11.42 -9.72 -2.04
C TRP A 66 -12.05 -9.06 -3.27
N THR A 67 -11.52 -9.35 -4.43
CA THR A 67 -12.08 -8.86 -5.70
C THR A 67 -13.53 -9.32 -5.86
N PRO A 68 -14.45 -8.45 -6.29
CA PRO A 68 -15.80 -8.86 -6.64
C PRO A 68 -15.81 -9.98 -7.70
N VAL A 69 -16.81 -10.86 -7.64
CA VAL A 69 -16.87 -12.09 -8.45
C VAL A 69 -16.83 -11.83 -9.96
N ASP A 70 -17.37 -10.72 -10.41
CA ASP A 70 -17.49 -10.30 -11.81
C ASP A 70 -16.34 -9.40 -12.28
N VAL A 71 -15.35 -9.14 -11.42
CA VAL A 71 -14.21 -8.28 -11.72
C VAL A 71 -12.91 -9.08 -11.80
N ASP A 72 -12.17 -8.90 -12.88
CA ASP A 72 -10.84 -9.48 -13.04
C ASP A 72 -9.78 -8.66 -12.27
N PRO A 73 -9.15 -9.23 -11.22
CA PRO A 73 -8.14 -8.53 -10.42
C PRO A 73 -6.90 -8.13 -11.23
N ILE A 74 -6.59 -8.86 -12.29
CA ILE A 74 -5.46 -8.52 -13.18
C ILE A 74 -5.76 -7.23 -13.94
N LYS A 75 -7.00 -7.06 -14.40
CA LYS A 75 -7.44 -5.82 -15.07
C LYS A 75 -7.37 -4.63 -14.13
N ILE A 76 -7.63 -4.80 -12.83
CA ILE A 76 -7.46 -3.72 -11.83
C ILE A 76 -6.01 -3.26 -11.79
N ILE A 77 -5.05 -4.20 -11.71
CA ILE A 77 -3.63 -3.87 -11.71
C ILE A 77 -3.23 -3.16 -13.01
N LEU A 78 -3.61 -3.71 -14.16
CA LEU A 78 -3.29 -3.12 -15.47
C LEU A 78 -3.89 -1.72 -15.63
N LYS A 79 -5.14 -1.53 -15.21
CA LYS A 79 -5.80 -0.21 -15.25
C LYS A 79 -5.11 0.81 -14.34
N ALA A 80 -4.60 0.38 -13.17
CA ALA A 80 -3.81 1.25 -12.30
C ALA A 80 -2.50 1.68 -12.97
N PHE A 81 -1.80 0.76 -13.64
CA PHE A 81 -0.63 1.09 -14.46
C PHE A 81 -0.95 2.06 -15.59
N ASP A 82 -2.02 1.80 -16.35
CA ASP A 82 -2.47 2.66 -17.45
C ASP A 82 -2.85 4.07 -16.95
N SER A 83 -3.29 4.16 -15.71
CA SER A 83 -3.62 5.42 -15.03
C SER A 83 -2.42 6.06 -14.33
N GLU A 84 -1.21 5.56 -14.58
CA GLU A 84 0.06 6.06 -14.03
C GLU A 84 0.18 6.02 -12.50
N VAL A 85 -0.64 5.21 -11.82
CA VAL A 85 -0.42 4.87 -10.41
C VAL A 85 0.92 4.15 -10.30
N ASN A 86 1.74 4.56 -9.33
CA ASN A 86 3.08 3.99 -9.19
C ASN A 86 3.37 3.38 -7.83
N TYR A 87 2.41 3.36 -6.90
CA TYR A 87 2.52 2.65 -5.63
C TYR A 87 1.58 1.45 -5.59
N PHE A 88 2.14 0.27 -5.34
CA PHE A 88 1.43 -1.00 -5.34
C PHE A 88 1.69 -1.74 -4.04
N ASP A 89 0.60 -2.13 -3.36
CA ASP A 89 0.64 -2.81 -2.07
C ASP A 89 0.19 -4.26 -2.19
N THR A 90 0.87 -5.16 -1.50
CA THR A 90 0.47 -6.54 -1.32
C THR A 90 0.96 -7.07 0.04
N SER A 91 0.74 -8.35 0.31
CA SER A 91 1.22 -9.02 1.52
C SER A 91 1.25 -10.53 1.32
N ASN A 92 2.12 -11.22 2.08
CA ASN A 92 2.16 -12.67 2.15
C ASN A 92 0.85 -13.29 2.67
N VAL A 93 0.01 -12.51 3.36
CA VAL A 93 -1.29 -12.98 3.92
C VAL A 93 -2.51 -12.51 3.10
N TYR A 94 -2.32 -11.89 1.94
CA TYR A 94 -3.43 -11.42 1.09
C TYR A 94 -3.83 -12.45 0.03
N GLY A 95 -3.95 -13.71 0.40
CA GLY A 95 -4.44 -14.78 -0.48
C GLY A 95 -3.76 -14.78 -1.85
N PRO A 96 -4.51 -14.63 -2.96
CA PRO A 96 -3.97 -14.69 -4.32
C PRO A 96 -3.32 -13.39 -4.81
N SER A 97 -3.30 -12.32 -4.01
CA SER A 97 -2.85 -10.98 -4.43
C SER A 97 -1.48 -11.00 -5.13
N GLN A 98 -0.49 -11.67 -4.54
CA GLN A 98 0.86 -11.76 -5.11
C GLN A 98 0.89 -12.49 -6.47
N SER A 99 0.08 -13.53 -6.62
CA SER A 99 -0.03 -14.26 -7.90
C SER A 99 -0.72 -13.45 -9.00
N TYR A 100 -1.63 -12.54 -8.64
CA TYR A 100 -2.23 -11.61 -9.60
C TYR A 100 -1.22 -10.58 -10.08
N TYR A 101 -0.34 -10.08 -9.20
CA TYR A 101 0.79 -9.26 -9.63
C TYR A 101 1.69 -9.99 -10.62
N SER A 102 1.99 -11.28 -10.40
CA SER A 102 2.78 -12.07 -11.35
C SER A 102 2.17 -12.06 -12.74
N LYS A 103 0.86 -12.31 -12.84
CA LYS A 103 0.15 -12.35 -14.13
C LYS A 103 0.17 -10.98 -14.83
N ALA A 104 -0.06 -9.90 -14.09
CA ALA A 104 0.02 -8.54 -14.63
C ALA A 104 1.46 -8.16 -15.03
N PHE A 105 2.46 -8.50 -14.21
CA PHE A 105 3.86 -8.17 -14.47
C PHE A 105 4.41 -8.91 -15.70
N ARG A 106 3.96 -10.13 -15.97
CA ARG A 106 4.28 -10.82 -17.23
C ARG A 106 3.73 -10.07 -18.45
N GLN A 107 2.49 -9.59 -18.40
CA GLN A 107 1.90 -8.80 -19.48
C GLN A 107 2.60 -7.45 -19.69
N LEU A 108 3.13 -6.87 -18.62
CA LEU A 108 3.85 -5.59 -18.63
C LEU A 108 5.36 -5.72 -18.87
N ASN A 109 5.86 -6.93 -19.08
CA ASN A 109 7.29 -7.23 -19.22
C ASN A 109 8.12 -6.76 -18.00
N LEU A 110 7.64 -6.99 -16.79
CA LEU A 110 8.30 -6.57 -15.53
C LEU A 110 9.03 -7.72 -14.82
N ILE A 111 9.16 -8.88 -15.45
CA ILE A 111 9.87 -10.03 -14.88
C ILE A 111 11.34 -9.98 -15.32
N PRO A 112 12.30 -9.81 -14.40
CA PRO A 112 13.72 -9.80 -14.74
C PRO A 112 14.17 -11.07 -15.47
N GLY A 113 15.09 -10.92 -16.42
CA GLY A 113 15.63 -12.04 -17.18
C GLY A 113 14.71 -12.62 -18.26
N GLN A 114 13.46 -12.16 -18.37
CA GLN A 114 12.56 -12.56 -19.46
C GLN A 114 12.78 -11.69 -20.70
N PRO A 115 12.57 -12.25 -21.92
CA PRO A 115 12.63 -11.46 -23.14
C PRO A 115 11.71 -10.24 -23.07
N GLY A 116 12.24 -9.07 -23.43
CA GLY A 116 11.48 -7.80 -23.41
C GLY A 116 11.38 -7.14 -22.02
N TYR A 117 12.09 -7.63 -21.00
CA TYR A 117 12.08 -7.01 -19.67
C TYR A 117 12.27 -5.50 -19.73
N ASN A 118 11.31 -4.78 -19.18
CA ASN A 118 11.29 -3.30 -19.12
C ASN A 118 11.77 -2.82 -17.75
N GLU A 119 13.08 -2.77 -17.57
CA GLU A 119 13.70 -2.29 -16.32
C GLU A 119 13.29 -0.85 -15.99
N ARG A 120 13.18 0.03 -16.99
CA ARG A 120 12.77 1.42 -16.76
C ARG A 120 11.36 1.50 -16.16
N LEU A 121 10.42 0.71 -16.69
CA LEU A 121 9.07 0.64 -16.13
C LEU A 121 9.08 0.01 -14.74
N ARG A 122 9.87 -1.05 -14.51
CA ARG A 122 9.99 -1.68 -13.19
C ARG A 122 10.53 -0.68 -12.14
N ARG A 123 11.47 0.16 -12.50
CA ARG A 123 12.03 1.20 -11.62
C ARG A 123 11.10 2.40 -11.41
N SER A 124 10.11 2.61 -12.26
CA SER A 124 9.15 3.71 -12.14
C SER A 124 7.97 3.40 -11.21
N ILE A 125 7.92 2.20 -10.65
CA ILE A 125 6.91 1.78 -9.68
C ILE A 125 7.54 1.42 -8.35
N PHE A 126 6.75 1.49 -7.30
CA PHE A 126 7.10 1.10 -5.94
C PHE A 126 6.21 -0.05 -5.48
N LEU A 127 6.78 -1.25 -5.42
CA LEU A 127 6.08 -2.46 -4.99
C LEU A 127 6.41 -2.76 -3.53
N THR A 128 5.40 -2.71 -2.69
CA THR A 128 5.49 -3.03 -1.26
C THR A 128 4.84 -4.36 -0.95
N SER A 129 5.53 -5.23 -0.22
CA SER A 129 4.95 -6.41 0.40
C SER A 129 5.17 -6.41 1.91
N LYS A 130 4.61 -7.41 2.61
CA LYS A 130 4.65 -7.46 4.08
C LYS A 130 4.94 -8.88 4.55
N THR A 131 5.60 -8.98 5.71
CA THR A 131 5.69 -10.22 6.49
C THR A 131 5.01 -10.04 7.84
N ALA A 132 4.16 -10.98 8.23
CA ALA A 132 3.56 -11.02 9.56
C ALA A 132 4.35 -11.95 10.52
N LEU A 133 5.51 -12.42 10.11
CA LEU A 133 6.43 -13.20 10.95
C LEU A 133 7.41 -12.25 11.66
N ARG A 134 7.53 -12.38 12.98
CA ARG A 134 8.30 -11.47 13.85
C ARG A 134 9.78 -11.80 13.91
N PHE A 135 10.15 -13.00 13.47
CA PHE A 135 11.51 -13.50 13.56
C PHE A 135 12.12 -13.77 12.18
N GLY A 136 13.41 -13.59 12.09
CA GLY A 136 14.26 -14.08 11.01
C GLY A 136 14.74 -15.50 11.28
N LYS A 137 14.83 -15.89 12.58
CA LYS A 137 15.25 -17.22 13.03
C LYS A 137 14.60 -17.54 14.36
N GLY A 138 14.18 -18.79 14.56
CA GLY A 138 13.56 -19.25 15.82
C GLY A 138 12.29 -18.48 16.20
N GLY A 139 11.85 -18.61 17.42
CA GLY A 139 10.86 -17.73 18.08
C GLY A 139 9.42 -17.73 17.54
N TRP A 140 9.12 -18.35 16.43
CA TRP A 140 7.81 -18.28 15.78
C TRP A 140 6.64 -18.87 16.61
N GLN A 141 6.94 -19.69 17.62
CA GLN A 141 5.94 -20.26 18.54
C GLN A 141 5.75 -19.44 19.83
N LYS A 142 6.47 -18.31 19.99
CA LYS A 142 6.33 -17.49 21.21
C LYS A 142 4.87 -17.00 21.33
N PRO A 143 4.21 -17.21 22.50
CA PRO A 143 2.82 -16.78 22.71
C PRO A 143 2.67 -15.24 22.64
N GLY A 144 1.48 -14.77 22.27
CA GLY A 144 1.15 -13.35 22.28
C GLY A 144 1.64 -12.55 21.07
N LEU A 145 2.26 -13.23 20.09
CA LEU A 145 2.74 -12.60 18.87
C LEU A 145 1.82 -12.91 17.69
N ILE A 146 1.68 -11.93 16.79
CA ILE A 146 1.06 -12.17 15.48
C ILE A 146 2.12 -12.80 14.57
N ASN A 147 2.09 -14.13 14.44
CA ASN A 147 2.97 -14.90 13.56
C ASN A 147 2.14 -15.67 12.54
N VAL A 148 1.82 -15.04 11.42
CA VAL A 148 0.93 -15.58 10.38
C VAL A 148 1.63 -15.56 9.01
N SER A 149 1.54 -16.67 8.29
CA SER A 149 1.95 -16.78 6.89
C SER A 149 0.93 -17.65 6.13
N ASN A 150 0.73 -17.34 4.85
CA ASN A 150 -0.05 -18.19 3.93
C ASN A 150 0.78 -19.38 3.38
N GLY A 151 2.02 -19.52 3.79
CA GLY A 151 2.92 -20.60 3.41
C GLY A 151 3.30 -21.49 4.59
N THR A 152 4.25 -22.35 4.35
CA THR A 152 4.88 -23.21 5.37
C THR A 152 6.04 -22.50 6.08
N GLY A 153 6.43 -21.31 5.61
CA GLY A 153 7.50 -20.51 6.20
C GLY A 153 7.23 -20.13 7.65
N ARG A 154 8.30 -20.01 8.42
CA ARG A 154 8.27 -19.67 9.85
C ARG A 154 9.00 -18.37 10.16
N HIS A 155 9.70 -17.79 9.17
CA HIS A 155 10.58 -16.65 9.34
C HIS A 155 10.35 -15.59 8.25
N ALA A 156 10.71 -14.35 8.56
CA ALA A 156 10.56 -13.22 7.62
C ALA A 156 11.31 -13.45 6.30
N ALA A 157 12.46 -14.13 6.33
CA ALA A 157 13.21 -14.51 5.13
C ALA A 157 12.43 -15.49 4.24
N ASP A 158 11.69 -16.43 4.83
CA ASP A 158 10.85 -17.38 4.09
C ASP A 158 9.72 -16.64 3.36
N ASP A 159 9.06 -15.72 4.05
CA ASP A 159 8.01 -14.88 3.46
C ASP A 159 8.55 -13.99 2.34
N LEU A 160 9.75 -13.42 2.49
CA LEU A 160 10.40 -12.62 1.46
C LEU A 160 10.65 -13.46 0.20
N ARG A 161 11.30 -14.62 0.33
CA ARG A 161 11.59 -15.52 -0.79
C ARG A 161 10.32 -16.05 -1.45
N ARG A 162 9.32 -16.41 -0.64
CA ARG A 162 8.02 -16.81 -1.14
C ARG A 162 7.35 -15.70 -1.94
N THR A 163 7.37 -14.46 -1.45
CA THR A 163 6.83 -13.28 -2.17
C THR A 163 7.52 -13.11 -3.52
N LEU A 164 8.85 -13.16 -3.54
CA LEU A 164 9.61 -13.03 -4.80
C LEU A 164 9.29 -14.15 -5.80
N SER A 165 9.16 -15.38 -5.31
CA SER A 165 8.75 -16.51 -6.15
C SER A 165 7.33 -16.33 -6.70
N LEU A 166 6.38 -15.91 -5.88
CA LEU A 166 5.00 -15.70 -6.29
C LEU A 166 4.84 -14.53 -7.28
N VAL A 167 5.59 -13.44 -7.11
CA VAL A 167 5.46 -12.24 -7.96
C VAL A 167 6.29 -12.34 -9.22
N PHE A 168 7.53 -12.79 -9.12
CA PHE A 168 8.49 -12.75 -10.24
C PHE A 168 8.88 -14.14 -10.77
N GLY A 169 8.64 -15.19 -10.01
CA GLY A 169 9.13 -16.54 -10.28
C GLY A 169 8.08 -17.55 -10.69
N ASP A 170 8.30 -18.77 -10.24
CA ASP A 170 7.47 -19.96 -10.54
C ASP A 170 6.36 -20.21 -9.51
N GLY A 171 6.37 -19.48 -8.38
CA GLY A 171 5.46 -19.71 -7.26
C GLY A 171 5.81 -20.94 -6.42
N GLN A 172 6.94 -21.61 -6.71
CA GLN A 172 7.40 -22.85 -6.06
C GLN A 172 8.70 -22.66 -5.28
N GLY A 173 9.15 -21.41 -5.13
CA GLY A 173 10.35 -21.02 -4.38
C GLY A 173 11.46 -20.42 -5.24
N SER A 174 11.42 -20.55 -6.58
CA SER A 174 12.41 -19.96 -7.46
C SER A 174 11.98 -18.59 -7.98
N TYR A 175 12.94 -17.69 -8.10
CA TYR A 175 12.75 -16.35 -8.68
C TYR A 175 13.99 -15.95 -9.50
N PRO A 176 13.84 -15.10 -10.53
CA PRO A 176 14.97 -14.73 -11.39
C PRO A 176 15.93 -13.79 -10.66
N LYS A 177 17.22 -13.87 -11.06
CA LYS A 177 18.21 -12.90 -10.63
C LYS A 177 17.78 -11.49 -11.01
N GLY A 178 17.89 -10.55 -10.08
CA GLY A 178 17.44 -9.17 -10.26
C GLY A 178 15.98 -8.94 -9.85
N ALA A 179 15.26 -9.94 -9.36
CA ALA A 179 13.98 -9.75 -8.69
C ALA A 179 14.19 -9.05 -7.34
N TYR A 180 13.37 -8.05 -7.05
CA TYR A 180 13.42 -7.32 -5.78
C TYR A 180 12.05 -6.72 -5.43
N LEU A 181 11.86 -6.42 -4.16
CA LEU A 181 10.78 -5.58 -3.66
C LEU A 181 11.31 -4.19 -3.34
N ASP A 182 10.53 -3.16 -3.59
CA ASP A 182 10.94 -1.80 -3.23
C ASP A 182 10.87 -1.62 -1.71
N MET A 183 9.87 -2.19 -1.04
CA MET A 183 9.81 -2.18 0.42
C MET A 183 9.20 -3.47 0.98
N VAL A 184 9.71 -3.91 2.13
CA VAL A 184 9.07 -4.92 2.96
C VAL A 184 8.66 -4.30 4.28
N LEU A 185 7.38 -4.46 4.65
CA LEU A 185 6.83 -4.00 5.92
C LEU A 185 6.71 -5.17 6.90
N MET A 186 7.13 -4.96 8.13
CA MET A 186 6.74 -5.80 9.26
C MET A 186 5.26 -5.52 9.56
N HIS A 187 4.40 -6.52 9.32
CA HIS A 187 2.96 -6.34 9.20
C HIS A 187 2.29 -6.26 10.55
N SER A 188 1.43 -5.24 10.74
CA SER A 188 0.49 -5.16 11.86
C SER A 188 1.17 -5.25 13.24
N ILE A 189 2.14 -4.41 13.49
CA ILE A 189 2.75 -4.28 14.81
C ILE A 189 1.70 -3.73 15.78
N SER A 190 1.32 -4.53 16.78
CA SER A 190 0.14 -4.28 17.61
C SER A 190 0.44 -4.18 19.10
N GLY A 191 1.53 -4.76 19.58
CA GLY A 191 1.92 -4.77 20.99
C GLY A 191 3.42 -4.68 21.20
N MET A 192 3.82 -4.37 22.43
CA MET A 192 5.24 -4.34 22.82
C MET A 192 5.95 -5.68 22.58
N PRO A 193 5.33 -6.85 22.80
CA PRO A 193 5.95 -8.13 22.46
C PRO A 193 6.31 -8.27 20.98
N ASP A 194 5.52 -7.66 20.05
CA ASP A 194 5.87 -7.62 18.63
C ASP A 194 7.14 -6.79 18.39
N VAL A 195 7.23 -5.63 19.06
CA VAL A 195 8.40 -4.73 18.96
C VAL A 195 9.65 -5.46 19.47
N ASP A 196 9.56 -6.05 20.66
CA ASP A 196 10.68 -6.78 21.28
C ASP A 196 11.19 -7.91 20.37
N ALA A 197 10.26 -8.68 19.81
CA ALA A 197 10.59 -9.78 18.90
C ALA A 197 11.25 -9.31 17.59
N VAL A 198 10.73 -8.25 17.00
CA VAL A 198 11.24 -7.70 15.75
C VAL A 198 12.67 -7.15 15.91
N TYR A 199 12.96 -6.53 17.06
CA TYR A 199 14.28 -5.92 17.34
C TYR A 199 15.29 -6.89 17.95
N GLU A 200 14.94 -8.17 18.19
CA GLU A 200 15.88 -9.14 18.76
C GLU A 200 17.10 -9.30 17.85
N GLY A 201 18.29 -9.06 18.41
CA GLY A 201 19.57 -9.10 17.68
C GLY A 201 19.86 -7.89 16.77
N TYR A 202 19.05 -6.84 16.82
CA TYR A 202 19.24 -5.65 15.97
C TYR A 202 20.53 -4.87 16.28
N GLU A 203 20.83 -4.64 17.56
CA GLU A 203 22.01 -3.87 17.99
C GLU A 203 23.30 -4.70 17.88
N SER A 204 23.21 -6.01 18.09
CA SER A 204 24.33 -6.93 18.02
C SER A 204 23.88 -8.29 17.52
N THR A 205 24.12 -8.56 16.26
CA THR A 205 23.71 -9.80 15.59
C THR A 205 24.72 -10.92 15.84
N ASP A 206 24.29 -12.01 16.48
CA ASP A 206 25.05 -13.27 16.56
C ASP A 206 24.37 -14.34 15.69
N PRO A 207 25.00 -14.82 14.60
CA PRO A 207 24.41 -15.85 13.74
C PRO A 207 24.17 -17.19 14.48
N ARG A 208 24.77 -17.40 15.65
CA ARG A 208 24.57 -18.59 16.47
C ARG A 208 23.41 -18.46 17.46
N ALA A 209 22.82 -17.24 17.61
CA ALA A 209 21.68 -17.04 18.50
C ALA A 209 20.52 -17.99 18.13
N GLU A 210 19.79 -18.46 19.13
CA GLU A 210 18.62 -19.32 18.93
C GLU A 210 17.48 -18.55 18.22
N THR A 211 17.36 -17.27 18.54
CA THR A 211 16.37 -16.37 17.95
C THR A 211 17.04 -15.10 17.41
N ILE A 212 16.54 -14.65 16.26
CA ILE A 212 16.93 -13.39 15.62
C ILE A 212 15.66 -12.73 15.12
N GLY A 213 15.47 -11.46 15.40
CA GLY A 213 14.30 -10.69 14.99
C GLY A 213 14.21 -10.48 13.47
N ALA A 214 13.02 -10.18 13.00
CA ALA A 214 12.77 -9.97 11.58
C ALA A 214 13.57 -8.79 11.01
N LEU A 215 13.75 -7.71 11.80
CA LEU A 215 14.47 -6.53 11.33
C LEU A 215 15.94 -6.84 10.99
N ALA A 216 16.65 -7.54 11.87
CA ALA A 216 18.03 -7.93 11.63
C ALA A 216 18.17 -8.82 10.37
N ALA A 217 17.24 -9.76 10.19
CA ALA A 217 17.21 -10.60 8.98
C ALA A 217 16.94 -9.81 7.71
N LEU A 218 15.97 -8.88 7.72
CA LEU A 218 15.64 -8.06 6.56
C LEU A 218 16.77 -7.11 6.17
N ILE A 219 17.57 -6.64 7.14
CA ILE A 219 18.78 -5.82 6.88
C ILE A 219 19.76 -6.59 5.99
N ASP A 220 20.01 -7.86 6.25
CA ASP A 220 20.91 -8.67 5.40
C ASP A 220 20.44 -8.68 3.94
N PHE A 221 19.14 -8.82 3.69
CA PHE A 221 18.60 -8.83 2.32
C PHE A 221 18.50 -7.44 1.68
N ARG A 222 18.52 -6.37 2.46
CA ARG A 222 18.62 -5.00 1.94
C ARG A 222 20.05 -4.67 1.57
N ASP A 223 20.98 -4.98 2.45
CA ASP A 223 22.38 -4.56 2.32
C ASP A 223 23.24 -5.55 1.51
N GLY A 224 22.75 -6.79 1.31
CA GLY A 224 23.50 -7.88 0.67
C GLY A 224 24.60 -8.38 1.60
N THR A 225 24.29 -8.57 2.87
CA THR A 225 25.18 -9.10 3.90
C THR A 225 24.66 -10.43 4.44
N ASN A 226 25.42 -11.13 5.25
CA ASN A 226 25.02 -12.38 5.89
C ASN A 226 25.36 -12.39 7.38
N LEU A 227 25.11 -11.29 8.09
CA LEU A 227 25.41 -11.15 9.51
C LEU A 227 24.57 -12.07 10.38
N THR A 228 23.36 -12.38 9.96
CA THR A 228 22.45 -13.30 10.64
C THR A 228 22.67 -14.77 10.30
N GLY A 229 23.44 -15.07 9.25
CA GLY A 229 23.58 -16.40 8.67
C GLY A 229 22.39 -16.83 7.77
N LEU A 230 21.41 -15.93 7.54
CA LEU A 230 20.18 -16.25 6.79
C LEU A 230 20.24 -15.88 5.31
N ASN A 231 21.28 -15.17 4.90
CA ASN A 231 21.51 -14.74 3.52
C ASN A 231 22.89 -15.18 2.99
N PRO A 232 23.18 -16.48 2.92
CA PRO A 232 24.50 -16.98 2.52
C PRO A 232 24.89 -16.62 1.07
N GLY A 233 23.92 -16.24 0.24
CA GLY A 233 24.17 -15.74 -1.12
C GLY A 233 24.40 -14.24 -1.20
N GLU A 234 24.38 -13.53 -0.08
CA GLU A 234 24.51 -12.07 0.00
C GLU A 234 23.61 -11.34 -1.02
N GLU A 235 22.40 -11.86 -1.17
CA GLU A 235 21.40 -11.34 -2.11
C GLU A 235 20.86 -9.98 -1.65
N LYS A 236 20.67 -9.05 -2.60
CA LYS A 236 19.94 -7.80 -2.38
C LYS A 236 18.52 -7.94 -2.94
N LEU A 237 17.58 -8.31 -2.09
CA LEU A 237 16.21 -8.65 -2.48
C LEU A 237 15.18 -7.58 -2.14
N ILE A 238 15.55 -6.61 -1.30
CA ILE A 238 14.71 -5.48 -0.91
C ILE A 238 15.53 -4.19 -0.93
N ARG A 239 14.85 -3.07 -1.14
CA ARG A 239 15.51 -1.74 -1.11
C ARG A 239 15.31 -1.03 0.21
N HIS A 240 14.08 -1.11 0.74
CA HIS A 240 13.65 -0.37 1.93
C HIS A 240 12.94 -1.29 2.92
N ILE A 241 13.02 -0.93 4.19
CA ILE A 241 12.33 -1.64 5.27
C ILE A 241 11.40 -0.66 5.99
N GLY A 242 10.23 -1.14 6.38
CA GLY A 242 9.28 -0.37 7.16
C GLY A 242 8.39 -1.27 8.01
N PHE A 243 7.33 -0.70 8.55
CA PHE A 243 6.35 -1.43 9.34
C PHE A 243 4.94 -0.91 9.10
N SER A 244 3.94 -1.67 9.53
CA SER A 244 2.56 -1.21 9.55
C SER A 244 1.93 -1.37 10.92
N GLY A 245 1.00 -0.47 11.25
CA GLY A 245 0.22 -0.53 12.48
C GLY A 245 -1.18 0.02 12.29
N HIS A 246 -2.13 -0.47 13.12
CA HIS A 246 -3.55 -0.17 12.97
C HIS A 246 -4.16 0.55 14.17
N ALA A 247 -3.70 0.23 15.39
CA ALA A 247 -4.49 0.52 16.57
C ALA A 247 -3.71 1.10 17.76
N SER A 248 -2.39 1.13 17.73
CA SER A 248 -1.60 1.53 18.91
C SER A 248 -0.50 2.54 18.57
N PRO A 249 -0.81 3.85 18.61
CA PRO A 249 0.21 4.89 18.43
C PRO A 249 1.45 4.72 19.32
N PRO A 250 1.34 4.40 20.63
CA PRO A 250 2.53 4.22 21.48
C PRO A 250 3.45 3.11 21.00
N VAL A 251 2.89 1.96 20.58
CA VAL A 251 3.67 0.84 20.04
C VAL A 251 4.36 1.22 18.73
N MET A 252 3.66 1.95 17.87
CA MET A 252 4.22 2.42 16.61
C MET A 252 5.32 3.48 16.83
N ILE A 253 5.17 4.35 17.83
CA ILE A 253 6.21 5.29 18.23
C ILE A 253 7.44 4.56 18.72
N GLU A 254 7.25 3.54 19.56
CA GLU A 254 8.35 2.70 20.05
C GLU A 254 9.12 2.03 18.92
N MET A 255 8.43 1.53 17.88
CA MET A 255 9.10 1.03 16.67
C MET A 255 10.05 2.06 16.06
N ILE A 256 9.66 3.33 16.02
CA ILE A 256 10.50 4.39 15.45
C ILE A 256 11.64 4.77 16.41
N GLN A 257 11.37 4.84 17.71
CA GLN A 257 12.35 5.27 18.73
C GLN A 257 13.47 4.26 18.96
N ARG A 258 13.18 2.96 18.87
CA ARG A 258 14.20 1.90 18.96
C ARG A 258 15.11 1.81 17.74
N ASP A 259 14.76 2.44 16.64
CA ASP A 259 15.55 2.41 15.41
C ASP A 259 16.74 3.38 15.48
N SER A 260 17.70 3.06 16.34
CA SER A 260 18.92 3.84 16.56
C SER A 260 19.73 4.08 15.27
N ARG A 261 19.62 3.15 14.30
CA ARG A 261 20.36 3.17 13.02
C ARG A 261 19.56 3.78 11.87
N ARG A 262 18.33 4.21 12.11
CA ARG A 262 17.40 4.78 11.09
C ARG A 262 17.17 3.85 9.90
N ILE A 263 16.94 2.57 10.17
CA ILE A 263 16.69 1.53 9.17
C ILE A 263 15.26 1.57 8.65
N LEU A 264 14.31 1.95 9.51
CA LEU A 264 12.90 2.02 9.14
C LEU A 264 12.63 3.27 8.31
N GLU A 265 12.33 3.09 7.04
CA GLU A 265 12.14 4.18 6.08
C GLU A 265 10.68 4.41 5.71
N GLY A 266 9.79 3.43 5.94
CA GLY A 266 8.38 3.52 5.62
C GLY A 266 7.46 3.13 6.78
N MET A 267 6.31 3.80 6.87
CA MET A 267 5.25 3.50 7.82
C MET A 267 3.90 3.45 7.11
N LEU A 268 3.21 2.32 7.19
CA LEU A 268 1.83 2.17 6.72
C LEU A 268 0.89 2.26 7.92
N VAL A 269 0.07 3.30 7.97
CA VAL A 269 -0.74 3.64 9.14
C VAL A 269 -2.22 3.73 8.81
N ALA A 270 -3.07 3.21 9.69
CA ALA A 270 -4.51 3.37 9.57
C ALA A 270 -4.91 4.80 9.90
N ILE A 271 -5.53 5.50 8.94
CA ILE A 271 -6.04 6.87 9.09
C ILE A 271 -7.30 7.09 8.30
N ASN A 272 -8.30 7.70 8.91
CA ASN A 272 -9.54 8.13 8.29
C ASN A 272 -10.17 9.26 9.10
N ALA A 273 -11.34 9.75 8.68
CA ALA A 273 -12.02 10.88 9.33
C ALA A 273 -12.46 10.62 10.78
N ASN A 274 -12.43 9.37 11.26
CA ASN A 274 -12.71 9.04 12.66
C ASN A 274 -11.46 8.96 13.54
N ASP A 275 -10.26 8.99 12.96
CA ASP A 275 -8.99 8.80 13.66
C ASP A 275 -8.84 9.68 14.90
N ARG A 276 -9.18 10.96 14.77
CA ARG A 276 -9.03 11.93 15.84
C ARG A 276 -9.79 11.58 17.13
N ASN A 277 -10.91 10.88 16.99
CA ASN A 277 -11.78 10.54 18.13
C ASN A 277 -11.39 9.21 18.82
N TYR A 278 -10.43 8.49 18.26
CA TYR A 278 -10.06 7.15 18.75
C TYR A 278 -8.56 7.00 18.99
N PHE A 279 -7.76 6.70 17.98
CA PHE A 279 -6.32 6.50 18.16
C PHE A 279 -5.49 7.76 17.92
N ASN A 280 -6.07 8.69 17.17
CA ASN A 280 -5.45 9.99 16.93
C ASN A 280 -4.03 9.88 16.36
N MET A 281 -3.86 9.02 15.35
CA MET A 281 -2.57 8.78 14.68
C MET A 281 -1.99 10.06 14.12
N GLN A 282 -2.87 10.97 13.64
CA GLN A 282 -2.49 12.24 13.03
C GLN A 282 -1.78 13.22 13.99
N TYR A 283 -1.99 13.09 15.29
CA TYR A 283 -1.35 13.94 16.31
C TYR A 283 -0.39 13.18 17.21
N ASN A 284 -0.17 11.90 16.97
CA ASN A 284 0.73 11.05 17.73
C ASN A 284 1.86 10.49 16.84
N VAL A 285 1.65 9.35 16.21
CA VAL A 285 2.73 8.64 15.48
C VAL A 285 3.12 9.30 14.17
N ILE A 286 2.17 9.91 13.44
CA ILE A 286 2.49 10.52 12.13
C ILE A 286 3.49 11.66 12.26
N PRO A 287 3.36 12.62 13.22
CA PRO A 287 4.38 13.63 13.45
C PRO A 287 5.76 13.06 13.82
N VAL A 288 5.81 11.94 14.54
CA VAL A 288 7.09 11.28 14.87
C VAL A 288 7.72 10.68 13.61
N ALA A 289 6.94 10.05 12.76
CA ALA A 289 7.42 9.51 11.47
C ALA A 289 7.89 10.64 10.54
N GLU A 290 7.15 11.75 10.47
CA GLU A 290 7.52 12.94 9.70
C GLU A 290 8.84 13.56 10.18
N ALA A 291 9.02 13.72 11.51
CA ALA A 291 10.26 14.20 12.10
C ALA A 291 11.46 13.30 11.79
N ASN A 292 11.23 12.01 11.55
CA ASN A 292 12.24 11.06 11.10
C ASN A 292 12.37 10.97 9.58
N ASN A 293 11.66 11.82 8.84
CA ASN A 293 11.61 11.85 7.38
C ASN A 293 11.28 10.48 6.75
N MET A 294 10.32 9.76 7.36
CA MET A 294 9.85 8.48 6.85
C MET A 294 8.80 8.68 5.75
N GLY A 295 8.72 7.74 4.81
CA GLY A 295 7.61 7.64 3.89
C GLY A 295 6.36 7.15 4.62
N VAL A 296 5.29 7.97 4.69
CA VAL A 296 4.07 7.60 5.40
C VAL A 296 2.94 7.33 4.41
N ILE A 297 2.37 6.12 4.52
CA ILE A 297 1.32 5.60 3.65
C ILE A 297 0.03 5.49 4.46
N ALA A 298 -1.04 6.12 4.00
CA ALA A 298 -2.36 6.00 4.62
C ALA A 298 -3.05 4.71 4.15
N MET A 299 -3.66 3.98 5.08
CA MET A 299 -4.59 2.87 4.81
C MET A 299 -5.89 3.05 5.59
N LYS A 300 -6.88 2.22 5.32
CA LYS A 300 -8.18 2.23 6.00
C LYS A 300 -8.94 3.56 5.86
N VAL A 301 -8.74 4.25 4.75
CA VAL A 301 -9.34 5.55 4.43
C VAL A 301 -10.86 5.50 4.53
N PHE A 302 -11.49 4.37 4.19
CA PHE A 302 -12.93 4.13 4.28
C PHE A 302 -13.32 3.24 5.47
N ALA A 303 -12.43 3.05 6.44
CA ALA A 303 -12.66 2.17 7.59
C ALA A 303 -13.14 0.76 7.19
N ASP A 304 -12.50 0.14 6.20
CA ASP A 304 -12.89 -1.13 5.56
C ASP A 304 -14.34 -1.13 5.01
N GLY A 305 -14.82 0.00 4.57
CA GLY A 305 -16.20 0.18 4.09
C GLY A 305 -17.23 0.39 5.20
N ALA A 306 -16.83 0.34 6.46
CA ALA A 306 -17.73 0.50 7.61
C ALA A 306 -18.42 1.86 7.63
N MET A 307 -17.84 2.90 7.05
CA MET A 307 -18.46 4.23 6.94
C MET A 307 -19.65 4.27 5.99
N TYR A 308 -19.85 3.27 5.14
CA TYR A 308 -20.90 3.29 4.12
C TYR A 308 -22.04 2.31 4.38
N ALA A 309 -21.76 1.02 4.47
CA ALA A 309 -22.84 0.04 4.47
C ALA A 309 -22.62 -1.17 5.38
N LYS A 310 -21.47 -1.35 5.98
CA LYS A 310 -21.08 -2.61 6.64
C LYS A 310 -21.05 -2.52 8.14
N ALA A 311 -21.29 -3.65 8.79
CA ALA A 311 -20.98 -3.80 10.21
C ALA A 311 -19.48 -3.55 10.44
N ALA A 312 -19.14 -2.93 11.57
CA ALA A 312 -17.75 -2.64 11.95
C ALA A 312 -17.02 -3.89 12.44
N THR A 313 -17.28 -5.06 11.84
CA THR A 313 -16.64 -6.33 12.18
C THR A 313 -15.66 -6.71 11.08
N TRP A 314 -14.47 -7.14 11.48
CA TRP A 314 -13.52 -7.73 10.55
C TRP A 314 -14.08 -9.01 9.94
N THR A 315 -14.19 -9.06 8.63
CA THR A 315 -14.53 -10.28 7.89
C THR A 315 -13.62 -10.39 6.67
N SER A 316 -13.20 -11.59 6.33
CA SER A 316 -12.37 -11.88 5.16
C SER A 316 -13.20 -12.18 3.89
N ILE A 317 -14.36 -11.55 3.74
CA ILE A 317 -15.27 -11.80 2.62
C ILE A 317 -15.22 -10.65 1.60
N PRO A 318 -15.54 -10.94 0.32
CA PRO A 318 -15.55 -9.94 -0.77
C PRO A 318 -16.38 -8.69 -0.50
N ASP A 319 -17.39 -8.81 0.37
CA ASP A 319 -18.23 -7.67 0.76
C ASP A 319 -17.49 -6.52 1.45
N MET A 320 -16.26 -6.71 1.91
CA MET A 320 -15.45 -5.62 2.47
C MET A 320 -14.91 -4.66 1.41
N VAL A 321 -14.98 -5.02 0.14
CA VAL A 321 -14.62 -4.12 -0.96
C VAL A 321 -15.67 -3.03 -1.07
N VAL A 322 -15.22 -1.78 -1.05
CA VAL A 322 -16.08 -0.63 -1.32
C VAL A 322 -16.35 -0.57 -2.81
N LEU A 323 -17.54 -0.97 -3.24
CA LEU A 323 -17.93 -1.00 -4.64
C LEU A 323 -18.43 0.35 -5.15
N GLY A 324 -18.86 1.24 -4.24
CA GLY A 324 -19.39 2.56 -4.57
C GLY A 324 -18.37 3.69 -4.40
N VAL A 325 -18.77 4.87 -4.81
CA VAL A 325 -18.01 6.12 -4.65
C VAL A 325 -18.39 6.92 -3.40
N GLY A 326 -19.05 6.30 -2.45
CA GLY A 326 -19.56 6.90 -1.21
C GLY A 326 -21.05 7.15 -1.22
N SER A 327 -21.53 7.94 -0.27
CA SER A 327 -22.93 8.38 -0.17
C SER A 327 -23.05 9.88 -0.43
N ASP A 328 -24.26 10.38 -0.67
CA ASP A 328 -24.50 11.82 -0.84
C ASP A 328 -24.13 12.63 0.41
N ILE A 329 -24.25 12.03 1.60
CA ILE A 329 -23.94 12.68 2.88
C ILE A 329 -22.41 12.71 3.11
N LEU A 330 -21.73 11.62 2.79
CA LEU A 330 -20.27 11.49 2.97
C LEU A 330 -19.65 10.86 1.71
N PRO A 331 -19.40 11.64 0.67
CA PRO A 331 -18.76 11.15 -0.55
C PRO A 331 -17.35 10.59 -0.26
N SER A 332 -16.97 9.51 -0.94
CA SER A 332 -15.63 8.91 -0.84
C SER A 332 -14.50 9.92 -1.11
N ARG A 333 -14.74 10.88 -2.00
CA ARG A 333 -13.84 11.98 -2.28
C ARG A 333 -13.40 12.70 -1.01
N ARG A 334 -14.34 13.05 -0.12
CA ARG A 334 -14.04 13.78 1.14
C ARG A 334 -13.15 12.98 2.08
N LEU A 335 -13.30 11.67 2.11
CA LEU A 335 -12.47 10.79 2.94
C LEU A 335 -11.05 10.65 2.39
N ILE A 336 -10.90 10.61 1.07
CA ILE A 336 -9.60 10.61 0.39
C ILE A 336 -8.89 11.96 0.63
N GLU A 337 -9.59 13.06 0.40
CA GLU A 337 -9.09 14.41 0.65
C GLU A 337 -8.65 14.58 2.11
N TYR A 338 -9.48 14.11 3.06
CA TYR A 338 -9.16 14.16 4.49
C TYR A 338 -7.85 13.43 4.81
N SER A 339 -7.70 12.20 4.34
CA SER A 339 -6.51 11.40 4.60
C SER A 339 -5.25 12.01 3.96
N LEU A 340 -5.34 12.46 2.71
CA LEU A 340 -4.21 13.03 1.97
C LEU A 340 -3.83 14.46 2.41
N THR A 341 -4.71 15.19 3.09
CA THR A 341 -4.41 16.50 3.70
C THR A 341 -3.99 16.38 5.16
N THR A 342 -3.93 15.18 5.71
CA THR A 342 -3.29 14.95 7.01
C THR A 342 -1.79 15.18 6.86
N PRO A 343 -1.18 16.11 7.63
CA PRO A 343 0.26 16.38 7.55
C PRO A 343 1.09 15.10 7.67
N GLY A 344 2.16 15.00 6.93
CA GLY A 344 3.06 13.85 6.91
C GLY A 344 2.62 12.68 6.00
N ILE A 345 1.39 12.67 5.48
CA ILE A 345 0.93 11.61 4.56
C ILE A 345 1.42 11.88 3.13
N HIS A 346 2.02 10.87 2.50
CA HIS A 346 2.53 10.95 1.12
C HIS A 346 1.59 10.32 0.10
N THR A 347 1.02 9.16 0.42
CA THR A 347 0.11 8.41 -0.46
C THR A 347 -0.96 7.71 0.35
N ALA A 348 -2.09 7.41 -0.27
CA ALA A 348 -3.16 6.61 0.32
C ALA A 348 -3.39 5.36 -0.53
N ILE A 349 -3.28 4.17 0.08
CA ILE A 349 -3.64 2.92 -0.59
C ILE A 349 -5.13 2.65 -0.41
N ILE A 350 -5.82 2.45 -1.52
CA ILE A 350 -7.26 2.27 -1.55
C ILE A 350 -7.59 0.99 -2.33
N GLY A 351 -8.60 0.27 -1.84
CA GLY A 351 -9.19 -0.86 -2.55
C GLY A 351 -10.02 -0.36 -3.73
N ILE A 352 -9.77 -0.92 -4.91
CA ILE A 352 -10.47 -0.61 -6.16
C ILE A 352 -11.30 -1.82 -6.56
N GLY A 353 -12.62 -1.68 -6.59
CA GLY A 353 -13.55 -2.74 -7.00
C GLY A 353 -14.15 -2.50 -8.38
N HIS A 354 -14.22 -1.25 -8.84
CA HIS A 354 -14.78 -0.85 -10.14
C HIS A 354 -13.76 -0.16 -11.04
N ILE A 355 -13.63 -0.67 -12.26
CA ILE A 355 -12.71 -0.14 -13.29
C ILE A 355 -13.44 0.09 -14.61
N ASP A 356 -14.68 0.55 -14.53
CA ASP A 356 -15.54 0.80 -15.67
C ASP A 356 -14.88 1.67 -16.74
N ASP A 357 -15.33 1.55 -17.98
CA ASP A 357 -14.84 2.41 -19.07
C ASP A 357 -15.46 3.81 -18.96
N ASP A 358 -16.67 3.92 -18.44
CA ASP A 358 -17.25 5.21 -18.07
C ASP A 358 -16.46 5.82 -16.89
N ALA A 359 -15.96 7.02 -17.10
CA ALA A 359 -15.16 7.72 -16.09
C ALA A 359 -15.94 8.00 -14.80
N ALA A 360 -17.24 8.23 -14.87
CA ALA A 360 -18.09 8.51 -13.72
C ALA A 360 -18.34 7.26 -12.87
N ALA A 361 -18.44 6.08 -13.50
CA ALA A 361 -18.59 4.80 -12.84
C ALA A 361 -17.26 4.15 -12.43
N CYS A 362 -16.14 4.63 -12.95
CA CYS A 362 -14.81 4.08 -12.68
C CYS A 362 -14.28 4.55 -11.32
N GLN A 363 -14.33 3.70 -10.31
CA GLN A 363 -13.84 4.00 -8.96
C GLN A 363 -12.37 4.45 -8.96
N LEU A 364 -11.51 3.82 -9.77
CA LEU A 364 -10.11 4.21 -9.88
C LEU A 364 -9.97 5.66 -10.36
N LYS A 365 -10.70 6.05 -11.41
CA LYS A 365 -10.66 7.42 -11.95
C LYS A 365 -11.21 8.45 -10.95
N GLN A 366 -12.30 8.14 -10.27
CA GLN A 366 -12.87 9.00 -9.24
C GLN A 366 -11.92 9.18 -8.05
N ASN A 367 -11.28 8.10 -7.60
CA ASN A 367 -10.29 8.17 -6.53
C ASN A 367 -9.04 8.96 -6.95
N LEU A 368 -8.58 8.82 -8.19
CA LEU A 368 -7.48 9.62 -8.73
C LEU A 368 -7.80 11.12 -8.76
N LEU A 369 -9.02 11.49 -9.16
CA LEU A 369 -9.48 12.88 -9.13
C LEU A 369 -9.52 13.43 -7.69
N ALA A 370 -10.00 12.63 -6.73
CA ALA A 370 -9.99 13.00 -5.32
C ALA A 370 -8.58 13.15 -4.76
N ALA A 371 -7.63 12.36 -5.26
CA ALA A 371 -6.24 12.37 -4.82
C ALA A 371 -5.41 13.53 -5.40
N GLN A 372 -5.96 14.32 -6.34
CA GLN A 372 -5.33 15.53 -6.86
C GLN A 372 -5.48 16.71 -5.87
N ILE A 373 -5.02 16.51 -4.62
CA ILE A 373 -5.19 17.50 -3.56
C ILE A 373 -3.85 17.86 -2.91
N LYS A 374 -3.61 19.16 -2.71
CA LYS A 374 -2.44 19.64 -1.98
C LYS A 374 -2.57 19.35 -0.48
N PRO A 375 -1.45 19.17 0.26
CA PRO A 375 -1.48 18.82 1.68
C PRO A 375 -2.28 19.80 2.56
N ASP A 376 -2.31 21.08 2.22
CA ASP A 376 -2.91 22.19 2.96
C ASP A 376 -4.26 22.67 2.39
N ALA A 377 -4.86 21.89 1.48
CA ALA A 377 -6.07 22.31 0.78
C ALA A 377 -7.33 22.33 1.63
N LEU A 378 -7.39 21.55 2.71
CA LEU A 378 -8.52 21.56 3.64
C LEU A 378 -8.22 22.42 4.85
N SER A 379 -9.09 23.41 5.13
CA SER A 379 -9.03 24.18 6.36
C SER A 379 -9.35 23.32 7.58
N VAL A 380 -9.00 23.82 8.78
CA VAL A 380 -9.37 23.18 10.04
C VAL A 380 -10.88 23.00 10.16
N SER A 381 -11.67 23.96 9.67
CA SER A 381 -13.13 23.88 9.65
C SER A 381 -13.61 22.75 8.73
N ASP A 382 -13.09 22.67 7.49
CA ASP A 382 -13.47 21.60 6.55
C ASP A 382 -13.18 20.22 7.13
N ARG A 383 -12.01 20.05 7.75
CA ARG A 383 -11.65 18.79 8.41
C ARG A 383 -12.61 18.43 9.53
N ARG A 384 -13.00 19.39 10.39
CA ARG A 384 -13.98 19.18 11.48
C ARG A 384 -15.35 18.80 10.93
N ASP A 385 -15.78 19.40 9.84
CA ASP A 385 -17.07 19.08 9.21
C ASP A 385 -17.05 17.66 8.65
N ILE A 386 -15.97 17.22 8.03
CA ILE A 386 -15.80 15.84 7.56
C ILE A 386 -15.80 14.87 8.75
N GLU A 387 -15.08 15.17 9.82
CA GLU A 387 -15.04 14.38 11.06
C GLU A 387 -16.44 14.21 11.66
N LYS A 388 -17.21 15.30 11.73
CA LYS A 388 -18.59 15.29 12.21
C LYS A 388 -19.50 14.43 11.33
N LEU A 389 -19.41 14.58 10.00
CA LEU A 389 -20.17 13.75 9.06
C LEU A 389 -19.81 12.27 9.20
N ALA A 390 -18.53 11.95 9.36
CA ALA A 390 -18.06 10.56 9.53
C ALA A 390 -18.61 9.91 10.82
N LEU A 391 -18.74 10.67 11.90
CA LEU A 391 -19.34 10.18 13.14
C LEU A 391 -20.85 9.92 13.02
N THR A 392 -21.54 10.71 12.20
CA THR A 392 -23.00 10.65 12.06
C THR A 392 -23.44 9.76 10.90
N ALA A 393 -22.57 9.42 9.97
CA ALA A 393 -22.89 8.71 8.72
C ALA A 393 -23.60 7.35 8.94
N LYS A 394 -23.48 6.76 10.12
CA LYS A 394 -24.21 5.57 10.55
C LYS A 394 -24.55 5.61 12.04
N GLU A 395 -25.15 6.69 12.49
CA GLU A 395 -25.55 6.82 13.89
C GLU A 395 -24.38 6.65 14.87
N GLY A 396 -23.17 7.02 14.47
CA GLY A 396 -21.98 6.88 15.31
C GLY A 396 -21.51 5.43 15.54
N LYS A 397 -22.15 4.44 14.93
CA LYS A 397 -21.88 3.00 15.20
C LYS A 397 -20.80 2.37 14.34
N THR A 398 -20.19 3.10 13.44
CA THR A 398 -19.30 2.48 12.47
C THR A 398 -17.92 3.08 12.50
N ASN A 399 -17.09 2.41 13.24
CA ASN A 399 -15.70 2.81 13.32
C ASN A 399 -14.80 1.60 13.31
N TYR A 400 -13.91 1.56 12.35
CA TYR A 400 -12.83 0.60 12.31
C TYR A 400 -12.05 0.53 13.64
N PHE A 401 -11.89 1.67 14.31
CA PHE A 401 -11.14 1.78 15.55
C PHE A 401 -11.92 1.37 16.81
N GLN A 402 -13.23 1.18 16.74
CA GLN A 402 -14.03 0.72 17.89
C GLN A 402 -13.87 -0.78 18.16
N ASN A 403 -13.49 -1.54 17.15
CA ASN A 403 -13.23 -2.97 17.28
C ASN A 403 -11.79 -3.22 16.83
N PRO A 404 -10.79 -2.93 17.67
CA PRO A 404 -9.41 -3.26 17.35
C PRO A 404 -9.29 -4.78 17.20
N ILE A 405 -8.56 -5.20 16.17
CA ILE A 405 -8.24 -6.60 15.89
C ILE A 405 -7.42 -7.18 17.04
#